data_bc6f56c8013062c46e1291343f88d78d
#
_entry.id   bc6f56c8013062c46e1291343f88d78d
#
_cell.length_a   1.000
_cell.length_b   1.000
_cell.length_c   1.000
_cell.angle_alpha   90.00
_cell.angle_beta   90.00
_cell.angle_gamma   90.00
#
_symmetry.space_group_name_H-M   'P 1'
#
loop_
_entity.id
_entity.type
_entity.pdbx_description
1 polymer ?
#
loop_
_entity_poly.entity_id
_entity_poly.type
_entity_poly.pdbx_seq_one_letter_code
_entity_poly.pdbx_strand_id
1 'polypeptide(L)'
;VGAMLTSSGQAANFYAVFNICQAGDHMVCSSTIYGGTFNLFGVTMKKLGIEVTFIDPDAPEEEISAAFRPNTKALFGETLSNPGMSVLDIEKFARIAHNHGVPLIVDNTFATPINCRPFEWGADIVTHSTTKYMDGHATSVGGAVVDSGNFDWDTHADKFPGLTTPDESYHGLTYTKAFGKMAYMTKATAQLMRDLGSIQAPMNAFLLNLGLETLHLRMPQHCKNAQQVAEWLEANEQVAWVNFPGLKSNKYYELARKYMPNGTCGVIAFGLKGSREDAIRFMDNLKMICIVTHV
;
A
#
# COMPACT_ATOMS: atom_id res chain seq x y z
N VAL A 1 -16.11 1.10 -4.49
CA VAL A 1 -17.14 1.29 -5.55
C VAL A 1 -16.61 0.85 -6.91
N GLY A 2 -15.32 0.93 -7.14
CA GLY A 2 -14.68 0.46 -8.36
C GLY A 2 -13.28 -0.09 -8.12
N ALA A 3 -12.81 -0.93 -9.06
CA ALA A 3 -11.46 -1.45 -9.06
C ALA A 3 -10.94 -1.61 -10.48
N MET A 4 -9.62 -1.50 -10.65
CA MET A 4 -8.94 -1.86 -11.89
C MET A 4 -7.69 -2.70 -11.60
N LEU A 5 -7.39 -3.64 -12.48
CA LEU A 5 -6.15 -4.40 -12.45
C LEU A 5 -5.06 -3.71 -13.25
N THR A 6 -3.84 -3.80 -12.77
CA THR A 6 -2.64 -3.24 -13.41
C THR A 6 -1.58 -4.31 -13.59
N SER A 7 -0.56 -4.03 -14.40
CA SER A 7 0.52 -4.99 -14.71
C SER A 7 1.44 -5.28 -13.51
N SER A 8 1.41 -4.46 -12.46
CA SER A 8 2.23 -4.63 -11.25
C SER A 8 1.71 -3.78 -10.09
N GLY A 9 2.14 -4.07 -8.85
CA GLY A 9 1.87 -3.22 -7.70
C GLY A 9 2.43 -1.80 -7.85
N GLN A 10 3.60 -1.66 -8.50
CA GLN A 10 4.17 -0.34 -8.79
C GLN A 10 3.34 0.46 -9.80
N ALA A 11 2.75 -0.20 -10.79
CA ALA A 11 1.81 0.46 -11.70
C ALA A 11 0.54 0.88 -10.95
N ALA A 12 0.07 0.07 -10.00
CA ALA A 12 -1.07 0.44 -9.15
C ALA A 12 -0.77 1.70 -8.31
N ASN A 13 0.37 1.74 -7.63
CA ASN A 13 0.80 2.90 -6.84
C ASN A 13 1.02 4.14 -7.71
N PHE A 14 1.61 3.96 -8.89
CA PHE A 14 1.79 5.04 -9.86
C PHE A 14 0.43 5.61 -10.30
N TYR A 15 -0.49 4.78 -10.76
CA TYR A 15 -1.82 5.24 -11.21
C TYR A 15 -2.64 5.84 -10.09
N ALA A 16 -2.57 5.29 -8.87
CA ALA A 16 -3.30 5.82 -7.74
C ALA A 16 -2.94 7.28 -7.46
N VAL A 17 -1.67 7.65 -7.57
CA VAL A 17 -1.20 9.01 -7.35
C VAL A 17 -1.31 9.86 -8.63
N PHE A 18 -0.85 9.36 -9.77
CA PHE A 18 -0.80 10.12 -11.01
C PHE A 18 -2.19 10.52 -11.56
N ASN A 19 -3.24 9.79 -11.15
CA ASN A 19 -4.62 10.11 -11.51
C ASN A 19 -5.10 11.47 -10.93
N ILE A 20 -4.49 11.91 -9.83
CA ILE A 20 -4.86 13.12 -9.11
C ILE A 20 -3.73 14.14 -8.92
N CYS A 21 -2.50 13.75 -9.27
CA CYS A 21 -1.32 14.63 -9.25
C CYS A 21 -0.83 14.91 -10.66
N GLN A 22 -0.35 16.11 -10.88
CA GLN A 22 0.31 16.57 -12.10
C GLN A 22 1.60 17.32 -11.78
N ALA A 23 2.34 17.76 -12.80
CA ALA A 23 3.54 18.57 -12.60
C ALA A 23 3.23 19.83 -11.77
N GLY A 24 4.03 20.07 -10.75
CA GLY A 24 3.84 21.15 -9.77
C GLY A 24 3.06 20.75 -8.54
N ASP A 25 2.48 19.54 -8.48
CA ASP A 25 1.78 19.03 -7.31
C ASP A 25 2.73 18.36 -6.31
N HIS A 26 2.20 18.15 -5.11
CA HIS A 26 2.90 17.57 -3.98
C HIS A 26 2.06 16.45 -3.34
N MET A 27 2.73 15.47 -2.72
CA MET A 27 2.11 14.48 -1.86
C MET A 27 2.91 14.30 -0.57
N VAL A 28 2.24 13.87 0.50
CA VAL A 28 2.88 13.41 1.73
C VAL A 28 2.86 11.89 1.76
N CYS A 29 3.94 11.28 2.18
CA CYS A 29 4.09 9.83 2.17
C CYS A 29 4.78 9.33 3.44
N SER A 30 4.31 8.23 4.01
CA SER A 30 5.05 7.52 5.05
C SER A 30 6.45 7.14 4.56
N SER A 31 7.47 7.31 5.38
CA SER A 31 8.85 6.91 5.07
C SER A 31 9.06 5.40 5.18
N THR A 32 8.16 4.69 5.87
CA THR A 32 8.24 3.24 6.11
C THR A 32 7.39 2.45 5.10
N ILE A 33 7.64 2.65 3.81
CA ILE A 33 6.98 1.94 2.72
C ILE A 33 7.97 1.04 1.97
N TYR A 34 7.45 0.18 1.12
CA TYR A 34 8.28 -0.67 0.25
C TYR A 34 9.31 0.16 -0.53
N GLY A 35 10.57 -0.30 -0.53
CA GLY A 35 11.70 0.43 -1.12
C GLY A 35 11.51 0.80 -2.59
N GLY A 36 10.83 -0.05 -3.38
CA GLY A 36 10.47 0.26 -4.77
C GLY A 36 9.50 1.44 -4.86
N THR A 37 8.51 1.51 -3.97
CA THR A 37 7.54 2.63 -3.92
C THR A 37 8.20 3.90 -3.40
N PHE A 38 9.11 3.79 -2.42
CA PHE A 38 9.92 4.91 -1.97
C PHE A 38 10.72 5.53 -3.13
N ASN A 39 11.39 4.69 -3.93
CA ASN A 39 12.11 5.14 -5.12
C ASN A 39 11.17 5.70 -6.20
N LEU A 40 10.01 5.06 -6.43
CA LEU A 40 9.01 5.55 -7.38
C LEU A 40 8.62 6.99 -7.06
N PHE A 41 8.25 7.26 -5.81
CA PHE A 41 7.79 8.57 -5.37
C PHE A 41 8.93 9.59 -5.25
N GLY A 42 10.03 9.23 -4.58
CA GLY A 42 11.12 10.15 -4.29
C GLY A 42 12.02 10.48 -5.48
N VAL A 43 12.08 9.61 -6.48
CA VAL A 43 12.99 9.76 -7.63
C VAL A 43 12.25 9.84 -8.96
N THR A 44 11.40 8.85 -9.25
CA THR A 44 10.77 8.74 -10.57
C THR A 44 9.69 9.80 -10.76
N MET A 45 8.78 9.98 -9.82
CA MET A 45 7.71 10.98 -9.93
C MET A 45 8.23 12.41 -9.86
N LYS A 46 9.37 12.63 -9.19
CA LYS A 46 10.06 13.92 -9.22
C LYS A 46 10.46 14.34 -10.64
N LYS A 47 10.82 13.39 -11.51
CA LYS A 47 11.11 13.66 -12.93
C LYS A 47 9.86 14.09 -13.71
N LEU A 48 8.68 13.75 -13.21
CA LEU A 48 7.38 14.17 -13.76
C LEU A 48 6.88 15.48 -13.10
N GLY A 49 7.72 16.12 -12.27
CA GLY A 49 7.37 17.37 -11.61
C GLY A 49 6.48 17.22 -10.38
N ILE A 50 6.30 16.00 -9.85
CA ILE A 50 5.54 15.74 -8.63
C ILE A 50 6.50 15.62 -7.46
N GLU A 51 6.32 16.45 -6.43
CA GLU A 51 7.15 16.45 -5.23
C GLU A 51 6.55 15.57 -4.13
N VAL A 52 7.44 15.00 -3.31
CA VAL A 52 7.05 14.14 -2.18
C VAL A 52 7.79 14.58 -0.91
N THR A 53 7.05 14.72 0.19
CA THR A 53 7.61 14.81 1.54
C THR A 53 7.40 13.49 2.26
N PHE A 54 8.48 12.81 2.63
CA PHE A 54 8.43 11.62 3.47
C PHE A 54 8.38 12.00 4.95
N ILE A 55 7.50 11.36 5.69
CA ILE A 55 7.28 11.60 7.13
C ILE A 55 7.40 10.29 7.91
N ASP A 56 7.77 10.39 9.19
CA ASP A 56 7.68 9.26 10.11
C ASP A 56 6.19 8.99 10.43
N PRO A 57 5.66 7.78 10.15
CA PRO A 57 4.26 7.48 10.44
C PRO A 57 3.95 7.48 11.94
N ASP A 58 4.95 7.30 12.81
CA ASP A 58 4.81 7.34 14.26
C ASP A 58 4.88 8.78 14.84
N ALA A 59 5.24 9.78 14.02
CA ALA A 59 5.31 11.17 14.44
C ALA A 59 3.95 11.67 14.98
N PRO A 60 3.94 12.68 15.85
CA PRO A 60 2.72 13.37 16.28
C PRO A 60 1.92 13.90 15.07
N GLU A 61 0.60 14.01 15.26
CA GLU A 61 -0.33 14.45 14.20
C GLU A 61 0.03 15.84 13.67
N GLU A 62 0.46 16.75 14.55
CA GLU A 62 0.84 18.11 14.21
C GLU A 62 2.09 18.15 13.31
N GLU A 63 3.05 17.24 13.54
CA GLU A 63 4.26 17.14 12.74
C GLU A 63 3.95 16.59 11.34
N ILE A 64 3.10 15.55 11.26
CA ILE A 64 2.63 15.01 9.98
C ILE A 64 1.85 16.09 9.22
N SER A 65 0.96 16.79 9.90
CA SER A 65 0.14 17.86 9.32
C SER A 65 0.99 19.03 8.79
N ALA A 66 2.10 19.36 9.46
CA ALA A 66 3.02 20.42 9.03
C ALA A 66 3.75 20.10 7.71
N ALA A 67 3.77 18.83 7.27
CA ALA A 67 4.34 18.44 5.98
C ALA A 67 3.44 18.80 4.78
N PHE A 68 2.18 19.13 5.02
CA PHE A 68 1.24 19.47 3.95
C PHE A 68 1.47 20.88 3.43
N ARG A 69 1.32 21.04 2.12
CA ARG A 69 1.43 22.28 1.37
C ARG A 69 0.11 22.61 0.66
N PRO A 70 -0.12 23.85 0.20
CA PRO A 70 -1.33 24.18 -0.55
C PRO A 70 -1.59 23.29 -1.77
N ASN A 71 -0.52 22.85 -2.44
CA ASN A 71 -0.53 21.96 -3.60
C ASN A 71 -0.45 20.46 -3.26
N THR A 72 -0.60 20.07 -1.99
CA THR A 72 -0.67 18.65 -1.62
C THR A 72 -1.97 18.03 -2.09
N LYS A 73 -1.87 16.85 -2.73
CA LYS A 73 -2.99 16.12 -3.35
C LYS A 73 -3.31 14.77 -2.71
N ALA A 74 -2.39 14.18 -1.95
CA ALA A 74 -2.60 12.88 -1.32
C ALA A 74 -1.73 12.71 -0.06
N LEU A 75 -2.21 11.86 0.85
CA LEU A 75 -1.41 11.20 1.88
C LEU A 75 -1.32 9.71 1.53
N PHE A 76 -0.11 9.16 1.54
CA PHE A 76 0.13 7.74 1.21
C PHE A 76 0.77 7.00 2.38
N GLY A 77 0.32 5.77 2.63
CA GLY A 77 0.92 4.86 3.60
C GLY A 77 0.78 3.40 3.20
N GLU A 78 1.40 2.52 3.97
CA GLU A 78 1.35 1.06 3.77
C GLU A 78 0.84 0.42 5.07
N THR A 79 -0.17 -0.44 5.00
CA THR A 79 -0.80 -1.06 6.20
C THR A 79 0.22 -1.75 7.08
N LEU A 80 1.12 -2.52 6.47
CA LEU A 80 2.26 -3.20 7.08
C LEU A 80 3.50 -2.92 6.27
N SER A 81 4.46 -2.21 6.85
CA SER A 81 5.66 -1.80 6.14
C SER A 81 6.61 -2.95 5.85
N ASN A 82 7.32 -2.88 4.73
CA ASN A 82 8.36 -3.82 4.32
C ASN A 82 9.73 -3.12 4.29
N PRO A 83 10.77 -3.58 5.00
CA PRO A 83 10.81 -4.77 5.88
C PRO A 83 10.52 -4.45 7.35
N GLY A 84 10.26 -3.21 7.69
CA GLY A 84 10.22 -2.73 9.08
C GLY A 84 9.06 -3.25 9.92
N MET A 85 8.02 -3.84 9.31
CA MET A 85 6.84 -4.39 9.98
C MET A 85 6.13 -3.40 10.91
N SER A 86 6.26 -2.09 10.65
CA SER A 86 5.45 -1.07 11.33
C SER A 86 4.01 -1.15 10.85
N VAL A 87 3.07 -0.87 11.74
CA VAL A 87 1.63 -0.84 11.44
C VAL A 87 1.19 0.60 11.32
N LEU A 88 0.57 0.95 10.20
CA LEU A 88 0.01 2.27 9.98
C LEU A 88 -1.22 2.51 10.87
N ASP A 89 -1.26 3.63 11.57
CA ASP A 89 -2.50 4.09 12.20
C ASP A 89 -3.40 4.73 11.13
N ILE A 90 -4.25 3.88 10.52
CA ILE A 90 -5.06 4.25 9.35
C ILE A 90 -6.05 5.37 9.72
N GLU A 91 -6.69 5.31 10.88
CA GLU A 91 -7.64 6.36 11.31
C GLU A 91 -6.95 7.71 11.56
N LYS A 92 -5.74 7.69 12.16
CA LYS A 92 -4.93 8.91 12.32
C LYS A 92 -4.61 9.51 10.95
N PHE A 93 -4.14 8.71 10.01
CA PHE A 93 -3.79 9.15 8.67
C PHE A 93 -5.01 9.63 7.88
N ALA A 94 -6.14 8.93 7.99
CA ALA A 94 -7.39 9.35 7.34
C ALA A 94 -7.86 10.72 7.85
N ARG A 95 -7.87 10.91 9.18
CA ARG A 95 -8.25 12.18 9.79
C ARG A 95 -7.34 13.32 9.34
N ILE A 96 -6.01 13.10 9.32
CA ILE A 96 -5.06 14.13 8.85
C ILE A 96 -5.31 14.44 7.37
N ALA A 97 -5.41 13.44 6.50
CA ALA A 97 -5.65 13.62 5.07
C ALA A 97 -6.94 14.42 4.82
N HIS A 98 -8.03 14.03 5.45
CA HIS A 98 -9.32 14.66 5.28
C HIS A 98 -9.36 16.10 5.84
N ASN A 99 -8.67 16.37 6.95
CA ASN A 99 -8.53 17.74 7.47
C ASN A 99 -7.79 18.67 6.49
N HIS A 100 -6.94 18.13 5.64
CA HIS A 100 -6.27 18.84 4.57
C HIS A 100 -7.00 18.78 3.22
N GLY A 101 -8.18 18.16 3.16
CA GLY A 101 -8.99 18.02 1.94
C GLY A 101 -8.31 17.20 0.86
N VAL A 102 -7.61 16.13 1.24
CA VAL A 102 -6.97 15.19 0.31
C VAL A 102 -7.31 13.73 0.68
N PRO A 103 -7.32 12.80 -0.29
CA PRO A 103 -7.57 11.40 -0.01
C PRO A 103 -6.39 10.74 0.71
N LEU A 104 -6.71 9.71 1.53
CA LEU A 104 -5.76 8.74 2.02
C LEU A 104 -5.66 7.55 1.06
N ILE A 105 -4.46 7.27 0.57
CA ILE A 105 -4.12 6.10 -0.25
C ILE A 105 -3.34 5.11 0.62
N VAL A 106 -3.78 3.86 0.66
CA VAL A 106 -3.14 2.81 1.47
C VAL A 106 -2.76 1.61 0.61
N ASP A 107 -1.46 1.28 0.57
CA ASP A 107 -1.01 0.00 0.04
C ASP A 107 -1.29 -1.10 1.08
N ASN A 108 -2.17 -2.03 0.73
CA ASN A 108 -2.64 -3.09 1.63
C ASN A 108 -2.13 -4.48 1.20
N THR A 109 -0.97 -4.52 0.55
CA THR A 109 -0.42 -5.74 -0.05
C THR A 109 -0.22 -6.86 0.95
N PHE A 110 0.44 -6.61 2.09
CA PHE A 110 0.78 -7.66 3.07
C PHE A 110 -0.41 -8.14 3.89
N ALA A 111 -1.28 -7.23 4.30
CA ALA A 111 -2.46 -7.58 5.07
C ALA A 111 -3.50 -8.31 4.23
N THR A 112 -3.62 -7.98 2.96
CA THR A 112 -4.70 -8.38 2.06
C THR A 112 -6.09 -7.96 2.59
N PRO A 113 -7.17 -8.03 1.80
CA PRO A 113 -8.52 -7.75 2.31
C PRO A 113 -9.02 -8.75 3.35
N ILE A 114 -8.32 -9.89 3.52
CA ILE A 114 -8.67 -10.90 4.53
C ILE A 114 -8.34 -10.41 5.94
N ASN A 115 -7.17 -9.79 6.11
CA ASN A 115 -6.71 -9.36 7.44
C ASN A 115 -7.04 -7.90 7.74
N CYS A 116 -7.00 -7.01 6.72
CA CYS A 116 -7.31 -5.60 6.87
C CYS A 116 -8.15 -5.08 5.70
N ARG A 117 -9.17 -4.31 6.02
CA ARG A 117 -9.98 -3.58 5.04
C ARG A 117 -9.88 -2.08 5.32
N PRO A 118 -8.89 -1.37 4.76
CA PRO A 118 -8.59 0.01 5.10
C PRO A 118 -9.77 0.98 4.91
N PHE A 119 -10.73 0.68 4.03
CA PHE A 119 -11.95 1.49 3.86
C PHE A 119 -12.82 1.57 5.12
N GLU A 120 -12.82 0.53 5.95
CA GLU A 120 -13.56 0.53 7.22
C GLU A 120 -12.95 1.50 8.24
N TRP A 121 -11.71 1.96 7.98
CA TRP A 121 -10.92 2.83 8.83
C TRP A 121 -10.64 4.21 8.22
N GLY A 122 -11.34 4.55 7.14
CA GLY A 122 -11.30 5.87 6.54
C GLY A 122 -10.35 6.05 5.35
N ALA A 123 -9.69 5.00 4.87
CA ALA A 123 -8.95 5.10 3.60
C ALA A 123 -9.92 5.35 2.43
N ASP A 124 -9.47 6.09 1.43
CA ASP A 124 -10.27 6.42 0.25
C ASP A 124 -9.90 5.54 -0.93
N ILE A 125 -8.61 5.29 -1.10
CA ILE A 125 -8.05 4.49 -2.20
C ILE A 125 -7.15 3.43 -1.59
N VAL A 126 -7.26 2.21 -2.08
CA VAL A 126 -6.42 1.09 -1.65
C VAL A 126 -5.68 0.52 -2.86
N THR A 127 -4.39 0.28 -2.71
CA THR A 127 -3.58 -0.40 -3.72
C THR A 127 -3.12 -1.76 -3.22
N HIS A 128 -2.84 -2.65 -4.16
CA HIS A 128 -2.28 -3.97 -3.89
C HIS A 128 -1.25 -4.35 -4.95
N SER A 129 -0.14 -4.92 -4.52
CA SER A 129 0.64 -5.80 -5.39
C SER A 129 -0.03 -7.17 -5.36
N THR A 130 -0.80 -7.49 -6.40
CA THR A 130 -1.47 -8.79 -6.50
C THR A 130 -0.49 -9.94 -6.74
N THR A 131 0.75 -9.61 -7.10
CA THR A 131 1.92 -10.50 -7.20
C THR A 131 2.15 -11.36 -5.95
N LYS A 132 1.75 -10.86 -4.77
CA LYS A 132 2.08 -11.42 -3.45
C LYS A 132 1.02 -12.44 -3.02
N TYR A 133 0.49 -12.32 -1.83
CA TYR A 133 -0.48 -13.28 -1.29
C TYR A 133 -1.75 -13.47 -2.12
N MET A 134 -2.17 -12.46 -2.88
CA MET A 134 -3.38 -12.57 -3.70
C MET A 134 -3.23 -13.61 -4.81
N ASP A 135 -2.12 -13.58 -5.58
CA ASP A 135 -1.73 -14.65 -6.49
C ASP A 135 -1.36 -15.91 -5.69
N GLY A 136 -0.45 -15.79 -4.74
CA GLY A 136 -0.09 -16.79 -3.74
C GLY A 136 0.65 -18.02 -4.28
N HIS A 137 0.96 -18.07 -5.56
CA HIS A 137 1.58 -19.20 -6.25
C HIS A 137 2.85 -18.80 -7.00
N ALA A 138 3.30 -17.55 -6.89
CA ALA A 138 4.43 -16.98 -7.63
C ALA A 138 4.31 -17.17 -9.15
N THR A 139 3.08 -17.13 -9.67
CA THR A 139 2.78 -17.42 -11.08
C THR A 139 2.65 -16.18 -11.94
N SER A 140 2.30 -15.03 -11.34
CA SER A 140 2.08 -13.82 -12.11
C SER A 140 2.43 -12.54 -11.34
N VAL A 141 2.82 -11.53 -12.09
CA VAL A 141 3.00 -10.17 -11.59
C VAL A 141 1.74 -9.38 -11.89
N GLY A 142 1.25 -8.61 -10.92
CA GLY A 142 0.07 -7.80 -11.10
C GLY A 142 -0.13 -6.78 -9.97
N GLY A 143 -1.09 -5.90 -10.16
CA GLY A 143 -1.52 -4.93 -9.18
C GLY A 143 -3.01 -4.65 -9.26
N ALA A 144 -3.53 -3.99 -8.25
CA ALA A 144 -4.91 -3.52 -8.23
C ALA A 144 -4.99 -2.13 -7.56
N VAL A 145 -5.85 -1.29 -8.10
CA VAL A 145 -6.30 -0.05 -7.47
C VAL A 145 -7.78 -0.20 -7.18
N VAL A 146 -8.17 0.10 -5.95
CA VAL A 146 -9.55 0.01 -5.48
C VAL A 146 -9.95 1.36 -4.91
N ASP A 147 -11.11 1.86 -5.32
CA ASP A 147 -11.67 3.12 -4.88
C ASP A 147 -12.92 2.88 -4.02
N SER A 148 -12.97 3.48 -2.84
CA SER A 148 -14.15 3.46 -1.98
C SER A 148 -15.34 4.22 -2.59
N GLY A 149 -15.05 5.27 -3.39
CA GLY A 149 -16.02 6.23 -3.88
C GLY A 149 -16.59 7.15 -2.79
N ASN A 150 -15.91 7.25 -1.65
CA ASN A 150 -16.37 8.05 -0.51
C ASN A 150 -15.71 9.42 -0.42
N PHE A 151 -14.56 9.64 -1.08
CA PHE A 151 -13.93 10.94 -1.09
C PHE A 151 -14.76 11.94 -1.94
N ASP A 152 -15.09 13.07 -1.35
CA ASP A 152 -15.88 14.12 -2.02
C ASP A 152 -14.97 15.03 -2.84
N TRP A 153 -14.78 14.68 -4.11
CA TRP A 153 -13.96 15.45 -5.05
C TRP A 153 -14.53 16.85 -5.32
N ASP A 154 -15.84 17.00 -5.33
CA ASP A 154 -16.50 18.28 -5.66
C ASP A 154 -16.36 19.31 -4.52
N THR A 155 -16.38 18.88 -3.27
CA THR A 155 -16.09 19.76 -2.12
C THR A 155 -14.66 20.30 -2.17
N HIS A 156 -13.73 19.56 -2.78
CA HIS A 156 -12.31 19.95 -2.93
C HIS A 156 -11.92 20.20 -4.40
N ALA A 157 -12.87 20.76 -5.19
CA ALA A 157 -12.75 20.92 -6.64
C ALA A 157 -11.50 21.73 -7.07
N ASP A 158 -11.13 22.72 -6.28
CA ASP A 158 -9.93 23.56 -6.50
C ASP A 158 -8.63 22.75 -6.44
N LYS A 159 -8.60 21.68 -5.65
CA LYS A 159 -7.45 20.78 -5.56
C LYS A 159 -7.43 19.74 -6.68
N PHE A 160 -8.58 19.34 -7.20
CA PHE A 160 -8.70 18.21 -8.15
C PHE A 160 -9.34 18.61 -9.48
N PRO A 161 -8.82 19.64 -10.18
CA PRO A 161 -9.42 20.10 -11.43
C PRO A 161 -9.48 19.00 -12.51
N GLY A 162 -8.55 18.06 -12.52
CA GLY A 162 -8.56 16.93 -13.46
C GLY A 162 -9.75 15.99 -13.33
N LEU A 163 -10.56 16.07 -12.24
CA LEU A 163 -11.79 15.32 -12.06
C LEU A 163 -13.05 16.20 -12.12
N THR A 164 -12.91 17.48 -11.76
CA THR A 164 -14.02 18.39 -11.47
C THR A 164 -14.24 19.46 -12.53
N THR A 165 -13.32 19.59 -13.50
CA THR A 165 -13.45 20.51 -14.65
C THR A 165 -13.55 19.74 -15.96
N PRO A 166 -13.98 20.39 -17.07
CA PRO A 166 -14.03 19.77 -18.38
C PRO A 166 -12.67 19.21 -18.84
N ASP A 167 -12.63 17.95 -19.22
CA ASP A 167 -11.43 17.25 -19.70
C ASP A 167 -11.33 17.31 -21.23
N GLU A 168 -10.21 17.79 -21.76
CA GLU A 168 -9.97 17.90 -23.21
C GLU A 168 -9.90 16.53 -23.90
N SER A 169 -9.39 15.49 -23.19
CA SER A 169 -9.29 14.13 -23.73
C SER A 169 -10.65 13.50 -24.02
N TYR A 170 -11.72 14.01 -23.40
CA TYR A 170 -13.09 13.51 -23.54
C TYR A 170 -14.10 14.61 -23.91
N HIS A 171 -13.72 15.49 -24.83
CA HIS A 171 -14.60 16.50 -25.43
C HIS A 171 -15.29 17.41 -24.42
N GLY A 172 -14.60 17.75 -23.33
CA GLY A 172 -15.15 18.62 -22.29
C GLY A 172 -16.02 17.92 -21.24
N LEU A 173 -15.94 16.60 -21.14
CA LEU A 173 -16.60 15.85 -20.07
C LEU A 173 -15.98 16.18 -18.71
N THR A 174 -16.82 16.36 -17.70
CA THR A 174 -16.39 16.47 -16.29
C THR A 174 -16.67 15.16 -15.57
N TYR A 175 -15.63 14.50 -15.08
CA TYR A 175 -15.74 13.13 -14.53
C TYR A 175 -16.69 13.05 -13.33
N THR A 176 -16.61 13.98 -12.37
CA THR A 176 -17.50 13.97 -11.20
C THR A 176 -18.97 14.16 -11.57
N LYS A 177 -19.26 15.01 -12.54
CA LYS A 177 -20.63 15.23 -13.03
C LYS A 177 -21.19 14.05 -13.81
N ALA A 178 -20.34 13.40 -14.61
CA ALA A 178 -20.78 12.31 -15.49
C ALA A 178 -20.88 10.96 -14.76
N PHE A 179 -19.99 10.71 -13.80
CA PHE A 179 -19.83 9.39 -13.18
C PHE A 179 -19.96 9.38 -11.66
N GLY A 180 -20.13 10.54 -11.01
CA GLY A 180 -20.30 10.63 -9.57
C GLY A 180 -19.20 9.89 -8.81
N LYS A 181 -19.58 8.95 -7.96
CA LYS A 181 -18.65 8.15 -7.15
C LYS A 181 -17.65 7.31 -7.96
N MET A 182 -17.91 7.07 -9.24
CA MET A 182 -17.00 6.33 -10.14
C MET A 182 -15.99 7.25 -10.87
N ALA A 183 -16.02 8.57 -10.64
CA ALA A 183 -15.23 9.55 -11.36
C ALA A 183 -13.73 9.22 -11.36
N TYR A 184 -13.17 8.95 -10.18
CA TYR A 184 -11.75 8.62 -10.02
C TYR A 184 -11.37 7.35 -10.80
N MET A 185 -12.14 6.28 -10.65
CA MET A 185 -11.85 5.00 -11.30
C MET A 185 -12.08 5.07 -12.82
N THR A 186 -13.11 5.81 -13.25
CA THR A 186 -13.39 6.00 -14.68
C THR A 186 -12.25 6.76 -15.34
N LYS A 187 -11.76 7.85 -14.75
CA LYS A 187 -10.59 8.57 -15.28
C LYS A 187 -9.36 7.69 -15.34
N ALA A 188 -9.05 6.99 -14.25
CA ALA A 188 -7.89 6.09 -14.19
C ALA A 188 -7.92 5.04 -15.31
N THR A 189 -9.09 4.47 -15.58
CA THR A 189 -9.27 3.41 -16.60
C THR A 189 -9.34 3.99 -18.01
N ALA A 190 -10.21 4.97 -18.22
CA ALA A 190 -10.52 5.48 -19.55
C ALA A 190 -9.43 6.38 -20.11
N GLN A 191 -8.69 7.11 -19.26
CA GLN A 191 -7.63 8.01 -19.70
C GLN A 191 -6.24 7.41 -19.42
N LEU A 192 -5.85 7.21 -18.17
CA LEU A 192 -4.48 6.81 -17.84
C LEU A 192 -4.13 5.42 -18.36
N MET A 193 -4.98 4.43 -18.11
CA MET A 193 -4.71 3.08 -18.57
C MET A 193 -4.73 2.98 -20.10
N ARG A 194 -5.61 3.73 -20.78
CA ARG A 194 -5.64 3.82 -22.24
C ARG A 194 -4.34 4.41 -22.78
N ASP A 195 -3.84 5.50 -22.19
CA ASP A 195 -2.73 6.28 -22.73
C ASP A 195 -1.36 5.70 -22.35
N LEU A 196 -1.23 5.16 -21.14
CA LEU A 196 0.04 4.67 -20.59
C LEU A 196 0.16 3.14 -20.63
N GLY A 197 -0.93 2.41 -20.83
CA GLY A 197 -0.95 0.96 -20.79
C GLY A 197 -0.87 0.42 -19.36
N SER A 198 0.06 -0.51 -19.09
CA SER A 198 0.22 -1.19 -17.79
C SER A 198 -1.03 -1.95 -17.34
N ILE A 199 -1.77 -2.51 -18.30
CA ILE A 199 -2.94 -3.36 -18.03
C ILE A 199 -2.49 -4.75 -17.57
N GLN A 200 -3.35 -5.43 -16.82
CA GLN A 200 -3.16 -6.84 -16.49
C GLN A 200 -3.38 -7.70 -17.74
N ALA A 201 -2.44 -8.59 -18.06
CA ALA A 201 -2.64 -9.57 -19.12
C ALA A 201 -3.78 -10.52 -18.76
N PRO A 202 -4.64 -10.93 -19.71
CA PRO A 202 -5.79 -11.80 -19.41
C PRO A 202 -5.42 -13.11 -18.71
N MET A 203 -4.31 -13.73 -19.08
CA MET A 203 -3.83 -14.94 -18.40
C MET A 203 -3.44 -14.65 -16.95
N ASN A 204 -2.77 -13.54 -16.68
CA ASN A 204 -2.41 -13.16 -15.31
C ASN A 204 -3.66 -12.84 -14.46
N ALA A 205 -4.68 -12.23 -15.06
CA ALA A 205 -5.95 -12.01 -14.38
C ALA A 205 -6.67 -13.32 -14.05
N PHE A 206 -6.59 -14.31 -14.93
CA PHE A 206 -7.11 -15.66 -14.69
C PHE A 206 -6.38 -16.35 -13.54
N LEU A 207 -5.03 -16.33 -13.55
CA LEU A 207 -4.21 -16.90 -12.48
C LEU A 207 -4.47 -16.22 -11.12
N LEU A 208 -4.59 -14.89 -11.13
CA LEU A 208 -4.97 -14.14 -9.94
C LEU A 208 -6.34 -14.57 -9.40
N ASN A 209 -7.33 -14.78 -10.29
CA ASN A 209 -8.65 -15.24 -9.86
C ASN A 209 -8.59 -16.62 -9.18
N LEU A 210 -7.79 -17.54 -9.70
CA LEU A 210 -7.53 -18.83 -9.03
C LEU A 210 -6.87 -18.65 -7.66
N GLY A 211 -5.90 -17.75 -7.55
CA GLY A 211 -5.26 -17.41 -6.27
C GLY A 211 -6.26 -16.86 -5.25
N LEU A 212 -7.17 -16.01 -5.68
CA LEU A 212 -8.18 -15.40 -4.80
C LEU A 212 -9.16 -16.43 -4.24
N GLU A 213 -9.48 -17.49 -4.97
CA GLU A 213 -10.39 -18.56 -4.50
C GLU A 213 -9.93 -19.20 -3.18
N THR A 214 -8.62 -19.26 -2.94
CA THR A 214 -8.05 -19.87 -1.73
C THR A 214 -7.47 -18.86 -0.73
N LEU A 215 -7.50 -17.58 -1.04
CA LEU A 215 -6.88 -16.53 -0.22
C LEU A 215 -7.39 -16.56 1.23
N HIS A 216 -8.68 -16.75 1.44
CA HIS A 216 -9.33 -16.80 2.75
C HIS A 216 -8.92 -18.02 3.60
N LEU A 217 -8.35 -19.06 2.98
CA LEU A 217 -7.78 -20.22 3.67
C LEU A 217 -6.28 -20.05 3.90
N ARG A 218 -5.57 -19.50 2.91
CA ARG A 218 -4.11 -19.35 2.97
C ARG A 218 -3.68 -18.27 3.97
N MET A 219 -4.34 -17.11 3.99
CA MET A 219 -3.96 -16.01 4.88
C MET A 219 -4.01 -16.38 6.36
N PRO A 220 -5.09 -16.98 6.90
CA PRO A 220 -5.10 -17.45 8.29
C PRO A 220 -3.98 -18.45 8.59
N GLN A 221 -3.66 -19.35 7.64
CA GLN A 221 -2.58 -20.32 7.85
C GLN A 221 -1.20 -19.65 7.83
N HIS A 222 -0.96 -18.68 6.93
CA HIS A 222 0.27 -17.87 6.94
C HIS A 222 0.43 -17.12 8.26
N CYS A 223 -0.61 -16.47 8.74
CA CYS A 223 -0.57 -15.74 10.01
C CYS A 223 -0.29 -16.65 11.20
N LYS A 224 -0.95 -17.83 11.26
CA LYS A 224 -0.72 -18.83 12.29
C LYS A 224 0.73 -19.34 12.29
N ASN A 225 1.26 -19.63 11.12
CA ASN A 225 2.64 -20.10 10.99
C ASN A 225 3.63 -19.00 11.41
N ALA A 226 3.42 -17.78 10.96
CA ALA A 226 4.27 -16.65 11.31
C ALA A 226 4.26 -16.37 12.81
N GLN A 227 3.08 -16.45 13.46
CA GLN A 227 2.97 -16.27 14.91
C GLN A 227 3.82 -17.31 15.67
N GLN A 228 3.70 -18.59 15.31
CA GLN A 228 4.47 -19.66 15.93
C GLN A 228 5.97 -19.49 15.72
N VAL A 229 6.39 -19.13 14.51
CA VAL A 229 7.81 -18.89 14.20
C VAL A 229 8.33 -17.66 14.96
N ALA A 230 7.57 -16.58 15.02
CA ALA A 230 7.96 -15.36 15.72
C ALA A 230 8.12 -15.61 17.24
N GLU A 231 7.18 -16.33 17.86
CA GLU A 231 7.26 -16.73 19.26
C GLU A 231 8.48 -17.64 19.55
N TRP A 232 8.78 -18.57 18.64
CA TRP A 232 9.97 -19.40 18.76
C TRP A 232 11.25 -18.59 18.61
N LEU A 233 11.30 -17.65 17.65
CA LEU A 233 12.45 -16.77 17.46
C LEU A 233 12.66 -15.86 18.68
N GLU A 234 11.59 -15.30 19.24
CA GLU A 234 11.65 -14.45 20.43
C GLU A 234 12.22 -15.18 21.66
N ALA A 235 11.90 -16.48 21.80
CA ALA A 235 12.40 -17.32 22.87
C ALA A 235 13.83 -17.87 22.63
N ASN A 236 14.40 -17.69 21.44
CA ASN A 236 15.68 -18.27 21.08
C ASN A 236 16.85 -17.39 21.54
N GLU A 237 17.77 -17.98 22.31
CA GLU A 237 18.94 -17.27 22.88
C GLU A 237 19.90 -16.67 21.82
N GLN A 238 19.90 -17.18 20.58
CA GLN A 238 20.75 -16.69 19.49
C GLN A 238 20.12 -15.51 18.74
N VAL A 239 18.85 -15.20 19.00
CA VAL A 239 18.12 -14.08 18.39
C VAL A 239 18.28 -12.84 19.26
N ALA A 240 18.64 -11.72 18.64
CA ALA A 240 18.81 -10.45 19.32
C ALA A 240 17.50 -9.66 19.41
N TRP A 241 16.69 -9.73 18.37
CA TRP A 241 15.39 -9.04 18.29
C TRP A 241 14.50 -9.71 17.25
N VAL A 242 13.19 -9.60 17.46
CA VAL A 242 12.15 -10.00 16.49
C VAL A 242 11.20 -8.83 16.29
N ASN A 243 10.96 -8.46 15.05
CA ASN A 243 9.98 -7.43 14.71
C ASN A 243 8.82 -8.10 13.96
N PHE A 244 7.76 -8.37 14.70
CA PHE A 244 6.52 -8.96 14.21
C PHE A 244 5.35 -8.40 15.03
N PRO A 245 4.39 -7.71 14.40
CA PRO A 245 3.31 -7.02 15.12
C PRO A 245 2.33 -7.94 15.87
N GLY A 246 2.38 -9.24 15.61
CA GLY A 246 1.62 -10.25 16.34
C GLY A 246 2.19 -10.62 17.72
N LEU A 247 3.41 -10.21 18.06
CA LEU A 247 4.01 -10.43 19.38
C LEU A 247 3.56 -9.38 20.38
N LYS A 248 3.22 -9.77 21.61
CA LYS A 248 2.81 -8.86 22.69
C LYS A 248 3.91 -7.87 23.09
N SER A 249 5.17 -8.20 22.87
CA SER A 249 6.34 -7.35 23.10
C SER A 249 6.51 -6.26 22.04
N ASN A 250 5.86 -6.40 20.89
CA ASN A 250 6.00 -5.45 19.80
C ASN A 250 5.21 -4.16 20.05
N LYS A 251 5.82 -2.99 19.81
CA LYS A 251 5.19 -1.69 20.02
C LYS A 251 3.89 -1.48 19.24
N TYR A 252 3.70 -2.20 18.14
CA TYR A 252 2.50 -2.11 17.30
C TYR A 252 1.44 -3.17 17.62
N TYR A 253 1.62 -3.98 18.66
CA TYR A 253 0.72 -5.08 18.96
C TYR A 253 -0.74 -4.65 19.08
N GLU A 254 -1.03 -3.60 19.87
CA GLU A 254 -2.40 -3.12 20.06
C GLU A 254 -2.98 -2.52 18.76
N LEU A 255 -2.16 -1.81 17.99
CA LEU A 255 -2.58 -1.25 16.71
C LEU A 255 -2.85 -2.36 15.68
N ALA A 256 -2.00 -3.39 15.65
CA ALA A 256 -2.21 -4.57 14.82
C ALA A 256 -3.49 -5.30 15.18
N ARG A 257 -3.79 -5.49 16.47
CA ARG A 257 -5.04 -6.09 16.91
C ARG A 257 -6.28 -5.28 16.55
N LYS A 258 -6.15 -3.96 16.56
CA LYS A 258 -7.24 -3.06 16.14
C LYS A 258 -7.60 -3.25 14.67
N TYR A 259 -6.61 -3.17 13.78
CA TYR A 259 -6.83 -3.17 12.32
C TYR A 259 -6.86 -4.57 11.71
N MET A 260 -6.19 -5.53 12.35
CA MET A 260 -5.98 -6.89 11.86
C MET A 260 -6.24 -7.95 12.97
N PRO A 261 -7.45 -8.03 13.52
CA PRO A 261 -7.74 -8.86 14.68
C PRO A 261 -7.53 -10.37 14.43
N ASN A 262 -7.58 -10.79 13.16
CA ASN A 262 -7.46 -12.19 12.75
C ASN A 262 -6.03 -12.60 12.34
N GLY A 263 -5.06 -11.70 12.47
CA GLY A 263 -3.67 -11.93 12.10
C GLY A 263 -3.12 -10.86 11.16
N THR A 264 -1.80 -10.67 11.16
CA THR A 264 -1.13 -9.59 10.42
C THR A 264 -0.73 -10.02 9.01
N CYS A 265 0.27 -10.89 8.91
CA CYS A 265 0.78 -11.44 7.65
C CYS A 265 1.73 -12.63 7.92
N GLY A 266 2.40 -13.12 6.88
CA GLY A 266 3.41 -14.20 6.96
C GLY A 266 4.85 -13.71 7.00
N VAL A 267 5.11 -12.40 7.14
CA VAL A 267 6.46 -11.81 7.11
C VAL A 267 6.93 -11.49 8.53
N ILE A 268 8.19 -11.86 8.83
CA ILE A 268 8.85 -11.61 10.11
C ILE A 268 10.22 -11.00 9.81
N ALA A 269 10.59 -9.92 10.48
CA ALA A 269 11.94 -9.40 10.49
C ALA A 269 12.62 -9.74 11.83
N PHE A 270 13.86 -10.24 11.81
CA PHE A 270 14.59 -10.56 13.03
C PHE A 270 16.10 -10.41 12.83
N GLY A 271 16.82 -10.22 13.90
CA GLY A 271 18.27 -10.15 13.92
C GLY A 271 18.89 -11.18 14.83
N LEU A 272 20.01 -11.77 14.38
CA LEU A 272 20.81 -12.68 15.19
C LEU A 272 21.77 -11.91 16.10
N LYS A 273 22.12 -12.50 17.25
CA LYS A 273 23.26 -12.05 18.04
C LYS A 273 24.55 -12.41 17.28
N GLY A 274 25.43 -11.43 17.10
CA GLY A 274 26.69 -11.63 16.39
C GLY A 274 26.94 -10.58 15.32
N SER A 275 27.80 -10.93 14.38
CA SER A 275 28.23 -10.08 13.29
C SER A 275 27.38 -10.26 12.03
N ARG A 276 27.65 -9.43 11.02
CA ARG A 276 27.09 -9.58 9.67
C ARG A 276 27.48 -10.94 9.06
N GLU A 277 28.70 -11.38 9.31
CA GLU A 277 29.22 -12.67 8.81
C GLU A 277 28.46 -13.85 9.42
N ASP A 278 28.02 -13.75 10.69
CA ASP A 278 27.19 -14.77 11.33
C ASP A 278 25.80 -14.84 10.68
N ALA A 279 25.20 -13.70 10.33
CA ALA A 279 23.93 -13.65 9.62
C ALA A 279 24.05 -14.25 8.20
N ILE A 280 25.15 -13.94 7.47
CA ILE A 280 25.43 -14.54 6.16
C ILE A 280 25.56 -16.05 6.29
N ARG A 281 26.36 -16.52 7.26
CA ARG A 281 26.54 -17.95 7.50
C ARG A 281 25.24 -18.66 7.85
N PHE A 282 24.36 -18.01 8.62
CA PHE A 282 23.04 -18.53 8.91
C PHE A 282 22.22 -18.71 7.61
N MET A 283 22.14 -17.67 6.79
CA MET A 283 21.39 -17.71 5.52
C MET A 283 21.94 -18.78 4.57
N ASP A 284 23.25 -18.88 4.42
CA ASP A 284 23.91 -19.86 3.53
C ASP A 284 23.70 -21.32 3.96
N ASN A 285 23.38 -21.55 5.24
CA ASN A 285 23.13 -22.90 5.76
C ASN A 285 21.63 -23.29 5.77
N LEU A 286 20.73 -22.42 5.32
CA LEU A 286 19.31 -22.77 5.19
C LEU A 286 19.13 -23.85 4.11
N LYS A 287 18.32 -24.87 4.44
CA LYS A 287 18.06 -26.00 3.53
C LYS A 287 16.68 -25.98 2.92
N MET A 288 15.69 -25.54 3.67
CA MET A 288 14.30 -25.48 3.23
C MET A 288 13.94 -24.10 2.68
N ILE A 289 14.47 -23.04 3.28
CA ILE A 289 14.14 -21.65 2.94
C ILE A 289 15.13 -21.17 1.88
N CYS A 290 14.61 -20.66 0.76
CA CYS A 290 15.43 -20.11 -0.31
C CYS A 290 15.78 -18.64 -0.02
N ILE A 291 17.00 -18.24 -0.38
CA ILE A 291 17.43 -16.84 -0.35
C ILE A 291 16.89 -16.16 -1.61
N VAL A 292 16.02 -15.18 -1.43
CA VAL A 292 15.44 -14.40 -2.51
C VAL A 292 15.39 -12.92 -2.13
N THR A 293 15.28 -12.04 -3.12
CA THR A 293 15.18 -10.58 -2.93
C THR A 293 13.76 -10.06 -2.94
N HIS A 294 12.77 -10.92 -3.09
CA HIS A 294 11.34 -10.59 -3.16
C HIS A 294 10.51 -11.62 -2.39
N VAL A 295 9.34 -11.21 -2.00
CA VAL A 295 8.37 -12.02 -1.25
C VAL A 295 7.34 -12.65 -2.18
#